data_24b0457582342fdd2588821846c53c39
#
_entry.id   24b0457582342fdd2588821846c53c39
#
_cell.length_a   1.000
_cell.length_b   1.000
_cell.length_c   1.000
_cell.angle_alpha   90.00
_cell.angle_beta   90.00
_cell.angle_gamma   90.00
#
_symmetry.space_group_name_H-M   'P 1'
#
loop_
_entity.id
_entity.type
_entity.pdbx_description
1 polymer ?
#
loop_
_entity_poly.entity_id
_entity_poly.type
_entity_poly.pdbx_seq_one_letter_code
_entity_poly.pdbx_strand_id
1 'polypeptide(L)'
;MSSRDSDCLHRFVFEHTDVRGELGHLDASWQAVLQRQTYPEPLRKLLGEAMAAAALLSATVKIKGSLHLQLQGDGPVSLVLVEVTARHTMRGLAQWNSEVPESGLREQVGQARLMLTIDPGEGGERYQGMVAVEQDLLQSTLEDYFAQSEQLATRLWLTANDQRACGMLLQQLPGQSDDDEDWNRDVFLGETVSDDELLELSVTDLLHRLYHEEDLRLFEPEPFSFRCACSVERIDTMLRGLGYDEVRDILEEQGKVSVTCEFCRQVYAYDAVDIERLFAASDQPEVPPTRH
;
A
#
# COMPACT_ATOMS: atom_id res chain seq x y z
N MET A 1 -5.12 -18.04 18.50
CA MET A 1 -5.02 -17.45 17.15
C MET A 1 -4.02 -18.27 16.35
N SER A 2 -4.38 -18.76 15.20
CA SER A 2 -3.47 -19.56 14.37
C SER A 2 -2.41 -18.63 13.78
N SER A 3 -1.13 -18.98 13.93
CA SER A 3 -0.01 -18.24 13.31
C SER A 3 -0.02 -18.27 11.76
N ARG A 4 -1.01 -18.91 11.15
CA ARG A 4 -1.12 -19.11 9.70
C ARG A 4 -1.77 -17.93 8.97
N ASP A 5 -2.48 -17.05 9.69
CA ASP A 5 -3.21 -15.91 9.10
C ASP A 5 -2.47 -14.58 9.28
N SER A 6 -1.34 -14.57 9.99
CA SER A 6 -0.53 -13.38 10.24
C SER A 6 0.29 -13.01 9.01
N ASP A 7 0.19 -11.74 8.58
CA ASP A 7 0.84 -11.21 7.38
C ASP A 7 0.58 -12.06 6.14
N CYS A 8 -0.68 -12.44 5.94
CA CYS A 8 -1.12 -13.25 4.82
C CYS A 8 -2.35 -12.64 4.15
N LEU A 9 -2.44 -12.90 2.85
CA LEU A 9 -3.62 -12.64 2.05
C LEU A 9 -4.16 -13.98 1.55
N HIS A 10 -5.45 -14.17 1.71
CA HIS A 10 -6.19 -15.34 1.24
C HIS A 10 -7.14 -14.92 0.12
N ARG A 11 -7.04 -15.58 -1.01
CA ARG A 11 -8.02 -15.46 -2.09
C ARG A 11 -9.08 -16.53 -1.95
N PHE A 12 -10.30 -16.20 -2.28
CA PHE A 12 -11.41 -17.16 -2.34
C PHE A 12 -12.32 -16.85 -3.51
N VAL A 13 -13.08 -17.83 -3.95
CA VAL A 13 -14.10 -17.68 -5.00
C VAL A 13 -15.37 -18.38 -4.56
N PHE A 14 -16.50 -17.83 -4.97
CA PHE A 14 -17.79 -18.49 -4.88
C PHE A 14 -17.93 -19.43 -6.07
N GLU A 15 -18.17 -20.72 -5.83
CA GLU A 15 -18.11 -21.75 -6.88
C GLU A 15 -19.26 -21.63 -7.92
N HIS A 16 -20.37 -20.99 -7.54
CA HIS A 16 -21.57 -20.91 -8.36
C HIS A 16 -21.90 -19.50 -8.86
N THR A 17 -21.06 -18.52 -8.53
CA THR A 17 -21.26 -17.13 -8.93
C THR A 17 -20.00 -16.56 -9.57
N ASP A 18 -20.12 -15.45 -10.28
CA ASP A 18 -18.98 -14.72 -10.85
C ASP A 18 -18.37 -13.74 -9.83
N VAL A 19 -18.27 -14.14 -8.54
CA VAL A 19 -17.73 -13.33 -7.46
C VAL A 19 -16.43 -13.94 -6.93
N ARG A 20 -15.41 -13.11 -6.81
CA ARG A 20 -14.18 -13.45 -6.11
C ARG A 20 -14.05 -12.58 -4.85
N GLY A 21 -13.31 -13.09 -3.90
CA GLY A 21 -12.99 -12.34 -2.70
C GLY A 21 -11.54 -12.51 -2.27
N GLU A 22 -11.11 -11.57 -1.46
CA GLU A 22 -9.78 -11.52 -0.86
C GLU A 22 -9.91 -11.07 0.58
N LEU A 23 -9.15 -11.69 1.48
CA LEU A 23 -9.10 -11.34 2.90
C LEU A 23 -7.63 -11.29 3.34
N GLY A 24 -7.23 -10.18 3.93
CA GLY A 24 -5.84 -9.95 4.34
C GLY A 24 -5.73 -9.49 5.79
N HIS A 25 -4.75 -10.06 6.50
CA HIS A 25 -4.34 -9.65 7.84
C HIS A 25 -2.86 -9.26 7.82
N LEU A 26 -2.54 -8.05 8.26
CA LEU A 26 -1.19 -7.51 8.37
C LEU A 26 -0.88 -7.26 9.85
N ASP A 27 -0.03 -8.08 10.44
CA ASP A 27 0.39 -7.99 11.85
C ASP A 27 1.82 -7.43 11.96
N ALA A 28 2.84 -8.25 11.72
CA ALA A 28 4.24 -7.86 11.84
C ALA A 28 4.63 -6.79 10.80
N SER A 29 4.07 -6.84 9.59
CA SER A 29 4.27 -5.81 8.56
C SER A 29 3.72 -4.47 8.99
N TRP A 30 2.54 -4.43 9.61
CA TRP A 30 1.95 -3.23 10.18
C TRP A 30 2.74 -2.70 11.36
N GLN A 31 3.08 -3.58 12.32
CA GLN A 31 3.92 -3.22 13.47
C GLN A 31 5.28 -2.66 13.04
N ALA A 32 5.86 -3.20 11.98
CA ALA A 32 7.11 -2.68 11.43
C ALA A 32 6.99 -1.23 10.93
N VAL A 33 5.85 -0.79 10.43
CA VAL A 33 5.59 0.61 10.07
C VAL A 33 5.46 1.47 11.32
N LEU A 34 4.67 1.04 12.31
CA LEU A 34 4.42 1.78 13.55
C LEU A 34 5.68 1.98 14.41
N GLN A 35 6.59 1.00 14.42
CA GLN A 35 7.86 1.09 15.16
C GLN A 35 8.81 2.16 14.61
N ARG A 36 8.61 2.64 13.40
CA ARG A 36 9.49 3.60 12.72
C ARG A 36 9.07 5.04 12.90
N GLN A 37 7.79 5.27 13.11
CA GLN A 37 7.23 6.60 13.32
C GLN A 37 5.95 6.52 14.14
N THR A 38 5.82 7.43 15.10
CA THR A 38 4.58 7.59 15.87
C THR A 38 3.61 8.44 15.07
N TYR A 39 2.45 7.90 14.77
CA TYR A 39 1.37 8.57 14.07
C TYR A 39 0.24 8.94 15.04
N PRO A 40 -0.45 10.09 14.87
CA PRO A 40 -1.71 10.36 15.54
C PRO A 40 -2.71 9.24 15.27
N GLU A 41 -3.58 8.95 16.23
CA GLU A 41 -4.51 7.81 16.15
C GLU A 41 -5.37 7.79 14.87
N PRO A 42 -6.02 8.91 14.44
CA PRO A 42 -6.81 8.89 13.22
C PRO A 42 -5.95 8.61 11.98
N LEU A 43 -4.73 9.16 11.91
CA LEU A 43 -3.81 8.92 10.80
C LEU A 43 -3.26 7.49 10.80
N ARG A 44 -3.03 6.92 11.98
CA ARG A 44 -2.61 5.54 12.14
C ARG A 44 -3.66 4.58 11.59
N LYS A 45 -4.96 4.81 11.93
CA LYS A 45 -6.06 4.03 11.38
C LYS A 45 -6.08 4.14 9.85
N LEU A 46 -6.07 5.35 9.30
CA LEU A 46 -6.08 5.59 7.84
C LEU A 46 -4.89 4.92 7.12
N LEU A 47 -3.67 5.01 7.68
CA LEU A 47 -2.48 4.36 7.11
C LEU A 47 -2.60 2.83 7.15
N GLY A 48 -3.13 2.27 8.23
CA GLY A 48 -3.38 0.83 8.34
C GLY A 48 -4.42 0.34 7.33
N GLU A 49 -5.53 1.05 7.19
CA GLU A 49 -6.54 0.79 6.15
C GLU A 49 -5.94 0.86 4.74
N ALA A 50 -5.08 1.86 4.46
CA ALA A 50 -4.39 1.98 3.19
C ALA A 50 -3.41 0.81 2.93
N MET A 51 -2.73 0.32 3.98
CA MET A 51 -1.87 -0.86 3.87
C MET A 51 -2.68 -2.12 3.57
N ALA A 52 -3.79 -2.35 4.27
CA ALA A 52 -4.69 -3.46 4.01
C ALA A 52 -5.26 -3.39 2.57
N ALA A 53 -5.73 -2.22 2.17
CA ALA A 53 -6.21 -1.98 0.80
C ALA A 53 -5.16 -2.31 -0.25
N ALA A 54 -3.92 -1.79 -0.10
CA ALA A 54 -2.85 -2.05 -1.05
C ALA A 54 -2.47 -3.54 -1.14
N ALA A 55 -2.53 -4.29 -0.04
CA ALA A 55 -2.34 -5.73 -0.03
C ALA A 55 -3.44 -6.44 -0.85
N LEU A 56 -4.73 -6.13 -0.59
CA LEU A 56 -5.87 -6.68 -1.35
C LEU A 56 -5.74 -6.36 -2.85
N LEU A 57 -5.49 -5.09 -3.19
CA LEU A 57 -5.38 -4.63 -4.57
C LEU A 57 -4.21 -5.27 -5.31
N SER A 58 -3.13 -5.61 -4.61
CA SER A 58 -1.97 -6.28 -5.22
C SER A 58 -2.29 -7.68 -5.73
N ALA A 59 -3.30 -8.34 -5.17
CA ALA A 59 -3.75 -9.66 -5.60
C ALA A 59 -4.79 -9.60 -6.73
N THR A 60 -5.53 -8.50 -6.85
CA THR A 60 -6.51 -8.32 -7.96
C THR A 60 -5.83 -8.09 -9.29
N VAL A 61 -4.61 -7.53 -9.29
CA VAL A 61 -3.84 -7.15 -10.48
C VAL A 61 -2.59 -8.03 -10.62
N LYS A 62 -2.30 -8.51 -11.83
CA LYS A 62 -1.05 -9.22 -12.10
C LYS A 62 0.14 -8.25 -12.09
N ILE A 63 0.70 -7.99 -10.91
CA ILE A 63 1.85 -7.11 -10.74
C ILE A 63 3.13 -7.88 -11.08
N LYS A 64 3.99 -7.31 -11.93
CA LYS A 64 5.36 -7.80 -12.16
C LYS A 64 6.41 -6.96 -11.44
N GLY A 65 6.10 -5.72 -11.18
CA GLY A 65 6.94 -4.74 -10.48
C GLY A 65 6.35 -4.34 -9.13
N SER A 66 5.66 -3.20 -9.06
CA SER A 66 5.04 -2.69 -7.83
C SER A 66 3.71 -2.00 -8.07
N LEU A 67 2.88 -2.01 -7.02
CA LEU A 67 1.65 -1.22 -6.91
C LEU A 67 1.89 -0.14 -5.87
N HIS A 68 1.49 1.08 -6.19
CA HIS A 68 1.53 2.23 -5.28
C HIS A 68 0.11 2.76 -5.09
N LEU A 69 -0.35 2.77 -3.85
CA LEU A 69 -1.55 3.46 -3.42
C LEU A 69 -1.13 4.78 -2.78
N GLN A 70 -1.52 5.88 -3.38
CA GLN A 70 -1.17 7.22 -2.92
C GLN A 70 -2.42 8.06 -2.73
N LEU A 71 -2.58 8.62 -1.54
CA LEU A 71 -3.58 9.61 -1.20
C LEU A 71 -2.86 10.93 -0.94
N GLN A 72 -3.18 11.96 -1.72
CA GLN A 72 -2.55 13.28 -1.60
C GLN A 72 -3.61 14.36 -1.52
N GLY A 73 -3.50 15.22 -0.52
CA GLY A 73 -4.44 16.29 -0.25
C GLY A 73 -3.82 17.56 0.31
N ASP A 74 -4.64 18.57 0.51
CA ASP A 74 -4.26 19.89 1.06
C ASP A 74 -4.73 20.08 2.51
N GLY A 75 -5.33 19.05 3.12
CA GLY A 75 -5.79 19.04 4.49
C GLY A 75 -4.69 18.74 5.53
N PRO A 76 -5.09 18.46 6.79
CA PRO A 76 -4.19 18.04 7.87
C PRO A 76 -3.25 16.90 7.46
N VAL A 77 -3.76 15.88 6.77
CA VAL A 77 -2.99 14.80 6.16
C VAL A 77 -2.66 15.17 4.72
N SER A 78 -1.38 15.40 4.45
CA SER A 78 -0.91 15.80 3.11
C SER A 78 -0.57 14.61 2.21
N LEU A 79 -0.18 13.47 2.78
CA LEU A 79 0.20 12.27 2.03
C LEU A 79 -0.02 11.00 2.83
N VAL A 80 -0.63 9.99 2.20
CA VAL A 80 -0.50 8.58 2.58
C VAL A 80 0.02 7.84 1.36
N LEU A 81 1.09 7.06 1.53
CA LEU A 81 1.72 6.31 0.45
C LEU A 81 2.02 4.89 0.91
N VAL A 82 1.52 3.93 0.18
CA VAL A 82 1.81 2.51 0.36
C VAL A 82 2.34 1.93 -0.94
N GLU A 83 3.40 1.15 -0.85
CA GLU A 83 3.98 0.39 -1.96
C GLU A 83 3.92 -1.09 -1.64
N VAL A 84 3.45 -1.89 -2.60
CA VAL A 84 3.49 -3.36 -2.57
C VAL A 84 4.18 -3.85 -3.83
N THR A 85 5.12 -4.79 -3.68
CA THR A 85 5.86 -5.37 -4.81
C THR A 85 5.26 -6.72 -5.23
N ALA A 86 5.60 -7.17 -6.43
CA ALA A 86 5.25 -8.51 -6.92
C ALA A 86 5.81 -9.68 -6.07
N ARG A 87 6.68 -9.38 -5.10
CA ARG A 87 7.21 -10.36 -4.13
C ARG A 87 6.47 -10.29 -2.79
N HIS A 88 5.33 -9.62 -2.75
CA HIS A 88 4.53 -9.38 -1.54
C HIS A 88 5.33 -8.72 -0.41
N THR A 89 6.32 -7.89 -0.78
CA THR A 89 6.96 -6.99 0.18
C THR A 89 6.29 -5.63 0.14
N MET A 90 6.07 -5.03 1.30
CA MET A 90 5.32 -3.78 1.39
C MET A 90 5.99 -2.79 2.34
N ARG A 91 5.67 -1.52 2.13
CA ARG A 91 6.04 -0.40 3.00
C ARG A 91 5.00 0.71 2.89
N GLY A 92 4.83 1.44 3.96
CA GLY A 92 3.89 2.57 4.00
C GLY A 92 4.47 3.73 4.80
N LEU A 93 4.02 4.94 4.49
CA LEU A 93 4.26 6.15 5.26
C LEU A 93 3.08 7.10 5.14
N ALA A 94 2.96 8.01 6.10
CA ALA A 94 2.06 9.14 6.01
C ALA A 94 2.76 10.43 6.47
N GLN A 95 2.33 11.57 5.88
CA GLN A 95 2.79 12.91 6.24
C GLN A 95 1.59 13.76 6.62
N TRP A 96 1.76 14.58 7.65
CA TRP A 96 0.73 15.48 8.14
C TRP A 96 1.36 16.81 8.60
N ASN A 97 0.59 17.87 8.53
CA ASN A 97 1.07 19.24 8.77
C ASN A 97 0.43 19.89 10.02
N SER A 98 -0.65 19.32 10.52
CA SER A 98 -1.41 19.83 11.68
C SER A 98 -2.10 18.71 12.41
N GLU A 99 -2.84 19.02 13.47
CA GLU A 99 -3.67 18.05 14.19
C GLU A 99 -4.64 17.35 13.23
N VAL A 100 -4.65 16.02 13.27
CA VAL A 100 -5.52 15.19 12.43
C VAL A 100 -6.82 14.94 13.18
N PRO A 101 -7.97 15.37 12.63
CA PRO A 101 -9.24 15.22 13.32
C PRO A 101 -9.74 13.77 13.34
N GLU A 102 -10.48 13.43 14.39
CA GLU A 102 -11.27 12.19 14.48
C GLU A 102 -12.58 12.32 13.66
N SER A 103 -12.46 12.46 12.36
CA SER A 103 -13.57 12.70 11.45
C SER A 103 -13.40 11.92 10.15
N GLY A 104 -14.35 12.07 9.23
CA GLY A 104 -14.28 11.40 7.92
C GLY A 104 -13.05 11.76 7.11
N LEU A 105 -12.73 10.91 6.14
CA LEU A 105 -11.54 11.03 5.29
C LEU A 105 -11.42 12.43 4.68
N ARG A 106 -12.53 13.00 4.18
CA ARG A 106 -12.53 14.33 3.54
C ARG A 106 -12.03 15.44 4.45
N GLU A 107 -12.38 15.43 5.72
CA GLU A 107 -11.90 16.45 6.68
C GLU A 107 -10.42 16.23 7.02
N GLN A 108 -9.96 14.99 7.03
CA GLN A 108 -8.56 14.67 7.28
C GLN A 108 -7.64 15.10 6.12
N VAL A 109 -8.08 14.91 4.87
CA VAL A 109 -7.21 15.11 3.69
C VAL A 109 -7.52 16.38 2.88
N GLY A 110 -8.65 17.06 3.15
CA GLY A 110 -9.09 18.24 2.40
C GLY A 110 -9.46 17.92 0.96
N GLN A 111 -9.08 18.81 0.02
CA GLN A 111 -9.17 18.52 -1.39
C GLN A 111 -8.08 17.54 -1.78
N ALA A 112 -8.46 16.31 -2.02
CA ALA A 112 -7.51 15.22 -2.19
C ALA A 112 -7.82 14.37 -3.43
N ARG A 113 -6.79 13.64 -3.84
CA ARG A 113 -6.86 12.63 -4.90
C ARG A 113 -6.26 11.33 -4.40
N LEU A 114 -6.94 10.24 -4.72
CA LEU A 114 -6.42 8.90 -4.57
C LEU A 114 -5.88 8.46 -5.93
N MET A 115 -4.63 8.01 -5.93
CA MET A 115 -3.93 7.53 -7.14
C MET A 115 -3.51 6.08 -6.92
N LEU A 116 -3.80 5.24 -7.91
CA LEU A 116 -3.30 3.88 -7.98
C LEU A 116 -2.34 3.79 -9.16
N THR A 117 -1.08 3.48 -8.88
CA THR A 117 -0.04 3.35 -9.90
C THR A 117 0.47 1.92 -9.92
N ILE A 118 0.43 1.29 -11.08
CA ILE A 118 1.02 -0.02 -11.32
C ILE A 118 2.28 0.19 -12.14
N ASP A 119 3.43 -0.11 -11.55
CA ASP A 119 4.72 -0.12 -12.23
C ASP A 119 5.02 -1.56 -12.67
N PRO A 120 5.05 -1.83 -13.97
CA PRO A 120 5.27 -3.20 -14.46
C PRO A 120 6.73 -3.66 -14.33
N GLY A 121 7.66 -2.78 -13.89
CA GLY A 121 9.08 -3.04 -13.88
C GLY A 121 9.74 -2.80 -15.24
N GLU A 122 10.86 -3.48 -15.51
CA GLU A 122 11.66 -3.24 -16.71
C GLU A 122 10.86 -3.47 -18.01
N GLY A 123 10.80 -2.45 -18.86
CA GLY A 123 10.28 -2.51 -20.23
C GLY A 123 8.77 -2.46 -20.39
N GLY A 124 8.00 -2.22 -19.33
CA GLY A 124 6.54 -2.04 -19.39
C GLY A 124 6.10 -0.58 -19.31
N GLU A 125 4.89 -0.30 -19.76
CA GLU A 125 4.27 1.00 -19.56
C GLU A 125 3.64 1.07 -18.16
N ARG A 126 3.89 2.18 -17.45
CA ARG A 126 3.27 2.45 -16.16
C ARG A 126 1.80 2.79 -16.36
N TYR A 127 0.93 2.08 -15.65
CA TYR A 127 -0.48 2.43 -15.56
C TYR A 127 -0.73 3.29 -14.33
N GLN A 128 -1.54 4.33 -14.48
CA GLN A 128 -1.95 5.18 -13.38
C GLN A 128 -3.42 5.57 -13.54
N GLY A 129 -4.22 5.21 -12.54
CA GLY A 129 -5.59 5.68 -12.38
C GLY A 129 -5.70 6.64 -11.21
N MET A 130 -6.70 7.53 -11.26
CA MET A 130 -6.87 8.57 -10.25
C MET A 130 -8.35 8.90 -10.08
N VAL A 131 -8.76 9.11 -8.81
CA VAL A 131 -10.11 9.57 -8.47
C VAL A 131 -10.04 10.70 -7.42
N ALA A 132 -10.98 11.63 -7.46
CA ALA A 132 -11.15 12.63 -6.41
C ALA A 132 -11.68 11.96 -5.12
N VAL A 133 -11.26 12.46 -3.96
CA VAL A 133 -11.79 11.99 -2.68
C VAL A 133 -13.08 12.76 -2.37
N GLU A 134 -14.20 12.12 -2.63
CA GLU A 134 -15.54 12.67 -2.37
C GLU A 134 -16.27 11.93 -1.23
N GLN A 135 -15.69 10.85 -0.75
CA GLN A 135 -16.24 9.98 0.28
C GLN A 135 -15.57 10.22 1.64
N ASP A 136 -16.28 9.90 2.72
CA ASP A 136 -15.75 10.02 4.09
C ASP A 136 -15.00 8.76 4.57
N LEU A 137 -14.94 7.71 3.74
CA LEU A 137 -14.22 6.47 3.99
C LEU A 137 -13.27 6.16 2.84
N LEU A 138 -12.10 5.60 3.17
CA LEU A 138 -11.11 5.18 2.17
C LEU A 138 -11.67 4.06 1.27
N GLN A 139 -12.34 3.08 1.85
CA GLN A 139 -12.97 1.99 1.10
C GLN A 139 -13.95 2.50 0.05
N SER A 140 -14.82 3.44 0.40
CA SER A 140 -15.80 4.00 -0.54
C SER A 140 -15.13 4.80 -1.67
N THR A 141 -14.01 5.50 -1.38
CA THR A 141 -13.21 6.16 -2.42
C THR A 141 -12.56 5.16 -3.39
N LEU A 142 -12.12 4.00 -2.88
CA LEU A 142 -11.58 2.91 -3.71
C LEU A 142 -12.68 2.24 -4.54
N GLU A 143 -13.87 2.04 -3.98
CA GLU A 143 -15.04 1.52 -4.70
C GLU A 143 -15.42 2.44 -5.88
N ASP A 144 -15.43 3.76 -5.66
CA ASP A 144 -15.64 4.77 -6.72
C ASP A 144 -14.56 4.67 -7.81
N TYR A 145 -13.28 4.44 -7.41
CA TYR A 145 -12.20 4.23 -8.37
C TYR A 145 -12.47 3.02 -9.27
N PHE A 146 -12.85 1.87 -8.70
CA PHE A 146 -13.15 0.66 -9.47
C PHE A 146 -14.37 0.83 -10.38
N ALA A 147 -15.40 1.49 -9.90
CA ALA A 147 -16.60 1.75 -10.70
C ALA A 147 -16.31 2.67 -11.90
N GLN A 148 -15.48 3.72 -11.71
CA GLN A 148 -15.21 4.71 -12.75
C GLN A 148 -14.09 4.30 -13.71
N SER A 149 -13.01 3.69 -13.20
CA SER A 149 -11.80 3.42 -13.98
C SER A 149 -11.75 2.00 -14.52
N GLU A 150 -12.22 1.02 -13.76
CA GLU A 150 -12.12 -0.40 -14.11
C GLU A 150 -13.47 -1.00 -14.55
N GLN A 151 -14.57 -0.31 -14.28
CA GLN A 151 -15.94 -0.77 -14.53
C GLN A 151 -16.23 -2.13 -13.87
N LEU A 152 -15.65 -2.38 -12.72
CA LEU A 152 -15.83 -3.60 -11.91
C LEU A 152 -16.56 -3.27 -10.63
N ALA A 153 -17.70 -3.91 -10.40
CA ALA A 153 -18.38 -3.83 -9.12
C ALA A 153 -17.47 -4.42 -8.03
N THR A 154 -17.11 -3.58 -7.07
CA THR A 154 -16.16 -3.90 -6.01
C THR A 154 -16.68 -3.38 -4.70
N ARG A 155 -16.54 -4.17 -3.62
CA ARG A 155 -16.80 -3.78 -2.25
C ARG A 155 -15.59 -4.04 -1.39
N LEU A 156 -15.32 -3.12 -0.47
CA LEU A 156 -14.19 -3.22 0.46
C LEU A 156 -14.67 -2.97 1.89
N TRP A 157 -14.08 -3.72 2.82
CA TRP A 157 -14.16 -3.50 4.25
C TRP A 157 -12.73 -3.38 4.76
N LEU A 158 -12.39 -2.25 5.37
CA LEU A 158 -11.03 -1.93 5.82
C LEU A 158 -11.10 -1.48 7.26
N THR A 159 -10.19 -1.99 8.07
CA THR A 159 -10.04 -1.55 9.46
C THR A 159 -8.60 -1.73 9.94
N ALA A 160 -8.20 -0.92 10.92
CA ALA A 160 -6.90 -1.05 11.56
C ALA A 160 -6.94 -0.58 13.01
N ASN A 161 -6.12 -1.22 13.83
CA ASN A 161 -5.83 -0.81 15.20
C ASN A 161 -4.32 -0.80 15.45
N ASP A 162 -3.90 -0.68 16.72
CA ASP A 162 -2.49 -0.67 17.11
C ASP A 162 -1.76 -1.99 16.87
N GLN A 163 -2.49 -3.09 16.68
CA GLN A 163 -1.91 -4.43 16.56
C GLN A 163 -1.93 -4.94 15.12
N ARG A 164 -2.98 -4.60 14.36
CA ARG A 164 -3.30 -5.24 13.09
C ARG A 164 -3.96 -4.28 12.13
N ALA A 165 -3.70 -4.45 10.83
CA ALA A 165 -4.46 -3.85 9.74
C ALA A 165 -5.09 -4.98 8.91
N CYS A 166 -6.38 -4.88 8.65
CA CYS A 166 -7.16 -5.93 8.02
C CYS A 166 -8.04 -5.38 6.91
N GLY A 167 -8.33 -6.23 5.94
CA GLY A 167 -9.28 -5.88 4.91
C GLY A 167 -9.88 -7.11 4.25
N MET A 168 -11.11 -6.94 3.76
CA MET A 168 -11.81 -7.87 2.89
C MET A 168 -12.25 -7.12 1.63
N LEU A 169 -12.16 -7.80 0.50
CA LEU A 169 -12.62 -7.31 -0.79
C LEU A 169 -13.50 -8.36 -1.44
N LEU A 170 -14.63 -7.93 -2.01
CA LEU A 170 -15.39 -8.69 -3.00
C LEU A 170 -15.37 -7.96 -4.32
N GLN A 171 -15.29 -8.71 -5.40
CA GLN A 171 -15.34 -8.16 -6.76
C GLN A 171 -16.10 -9.07 -7.69
N GLN A 172 -17.05 -8.48 -8.41
CA GLN A 172 -17.77 -9.16 -9.46
C GLN A 172 -16.87 -9.28 -10.70
N LEU A 173 -16.70 -10.50 -11.20
CA LEU A 173 -15.97 -10.76 -12.43
C LEU A 173 -16.89 -10.57 -13.63
N PRO A 174 -16.36 -10.18 -14.80
CA PRO A 174 -17.12 -10.19 -16.03
C PRO A 174 -17.64 -11.60 -16.33
N GLY A 175 -18.92 -11.82 -16.17
CA GLY A 175 -19.58 -13.12 -16.31
C GLY A 175 -20.56 -13.19 -17.47
N GLN A 176 -21.25 -14.32 -17.57
CA GLN A 176 -22.28 -14.57 -18.57
C GLN A 176 -23.70 -14.21 -18.09
N SER A 177 -23.86 -13.88 -16.82
CA SER A 177 -25.16 -13.60 -16.18
C SER A 177 -25.34 -12.08 -16.07
N ASP A 178 -26.45 -11.59 -16.64
CA ASP A 178 -26.93 -10.21 -16.42
C ASP A 178 -27.66 -10.07 -15.05
N ASP A 179 -27.60 -11.10 -14.18
CA ASP A 179 -28.33 -11.16 -12.92
C ASP A 179 -27.41 -10.78 -11.76
N ASP A 180 -27.71 -9.64 -11.16
CA ASP A 180 -26.96 -9.11 -10.00
C ASP A 180 -27.44 -9.70 -8.65
N GLU A 181 -28.35 -10.68 -8.65
CA GLU A 181 -28.91 -11.24 -7.38
C GLU A 181 -27.81 -11.89 -6.53
N ASP A 182 -26.94 -12.68 -7.14
CA ASP A 182 -25.82 -13.35 -6.44
C ASP A 182 -24.84 -12.33 -5.86
N TRP A 183 -24.43 -11.35 -6.67
CA TRP A 183 -23.56 -10.25 -6.22
C TRP A 183 -24.19 -9.50 -5.03
N ASN A 184 -25.46 -9.12 -5.15
CA ASN A 184 -26.15 -8.37 -4.10
C ASN A 184 -26.27 -9.20 -2.80
N ARG A 185 -26.49 -10.52 -2.91
CA ARG A 185 -26.55 -11.43 -1.78
C ARG A 185 -25.18 -11.52 -1.08
N ASP A 186 -24.10 -11.77 -1.86
CA ASP A 186 -22.76 -11.93 -1.33
C ASP A 186 -22.27 -10.63 -0.66
N VAL A 187 -22.57 -9.47 -1.24
CA VAL A 187 -22.31 -8.17 -0.64
C VAL A 187 -23.11 -7.97 0.64
N PHE A 188 -24.42 -8.28 0.62
CA PHE A 188 -25.28 -8.13 1.81
C PHE A 188 -24.78 -8.96 2.99
N LEU A 189 -24.32 -10.19 2.74
CA LEU A 189 -23.71 -11.03 3.78
C LEU A 189 -22.38 -10.39 4.26
N GLY A 190 -21.54 -9.90 3.36
CA GLY A 190 -20.32 -9.19 3.70
C GLY A 190 -20.53 -7.93 4.54
N GLU A 191 -21.58 -7.16 4.26
CA GLU A 191 -21.93 -5.94 5.02
C GLU A 191 -22.28 -6.21 6.50
N THR A 192 -22.49 -7.46 6.88
CA THR A 192 -22.74 -7.85 8.27
C THR A 192 -21.46 -7.99 9.10
N VAL A 193 -20.28 -7.86 8.49
CA VAL A 193 -19.00 -7.93 9.20
C VAL A 193 -18.81 -6.68 10.06
N SER A 194 -18.37 -6.88 11.31
CA SER A 194 -17.91 -5.77 12.16
C SER A 194 -16.39 -5.60 12.09
N ASP A 195 -15.90 -4.41 12.46
CA ASP A 195 -14.47 -4.13 12.59
C ASP A 195 -13.78 -5.14 13.52
N ASP A 196 -14.41 -5.46 14.66
CA ASP A 196 -13.88 -6.41 15.64
C ASP A 196 -13.78 -7.83 15.06
N GLU A 197 -14.79 -8.28 14.32
CA GLU A 197 -14.74 -9.59 13.67
C GLU A 197 -13.61 -9.65 12.62
N LEU A 198 -13.46 -8.59 11.82
CA LEU A 198 -12.41 -8.50 10.80
C LEU A 198 -11.00 -8.49 11.41
N LEU A 199 -10.86 -7.88 12.60
CA LEU A 199 -9.59 -7.82 13.33
C LEU A 199 -9.27 -9.11 14.10
N GLU A 200 -10.25 -9.81 14.65
CA GLU A 200 -10.03 -10.86 15.65
C GLU A 200 -10.21 -12.28 15.13
N LEU A 201 -11.14 -12.49 14.19
CA LEU A 201 -11.41 -13.82 13.68
C LEU A 201 -10.30 -14.32 12.75
N SER A 202 -10.10 -15.64 12.72
CA SER A 202 -9.29 -16.25 11.65
C SER A 202 -10.01 -16.13 10.31
N VAL A 203 -9.26 -16.18 9.22
CA VAL A 203 -9.83 -16.14 7.86
C VAL A 203 -10.92 -17.21 7.69
N THR A 204 -10.66 -18.44 8.12
CA THR A 204 -11.62 -19.53 8.02
C THR A 204 -12.88 -19.29 8.85
N ASP A 205 -12.71 -18.81 10.09
CA ASP A 205 -13.84 -18.55 10.97
C ASP A 205 -14.69 -17.40 10.45
N LEU A 206 -14.06 -16.32 9.94
CA LEU A 206 -14.78 -15.19 9.37
C LEU A 206 -15.54 -15.58 8.11
N LEU A 207 -14.92 -16.28 7.17
CA LEU A 207 -15.59 -16.75 5.95
C LEU A 207 -16.74 -17.71 6.28
N HIS A 208 -16.55 -18.63 7.23
CA HIS A 208 -17.63 -19.50 7.69
C HIS A 208 -18.77 -18.70 8.35
N ARG A 209 -18.45 -17.71 9.17
CA ARG A 209 -19.45 -16.84 9.81
C ARG A 209 -20.29 -16.07 8.78
N LEU A 210 -19.65 -15.55 7.71
CA LEU A 210 -20.32 -14.75 6.70
C LEU A 210 -21.05 -15.59 5.66
N TYR A 211 -20.43 -16.69 5.21
CA TYR A 211 -20.78 -17.39 3.97
C TYR A 211 -20.96 -18.91 4.15
N HIS A 212 -21.38 -19.37 5.35
CA HIS A 212 -21.53 -20.83 5.62
C HIS A 212 -22.59 -21.53 4.78
N GLU A 213 -23.50 -20.78 4.16
CA GLU A 213 -24.51 -21.32 3.22
C GLU A 213 -24.03 -21.30 1.76
N GLU A 214 -22.89 -20.69 1.49
CA GLU A 214 -22.29 -20.57 0.15
C GLU A 214 -21.14 -21.57 -0.03
N ASP A 215 -21.00 -22.09 -1.26
CA ASP A 215 -19.88 -22.95 -1.62
C ASP A 215 -18.65 -22.10 -1.96
N LEU A 216 -17.70 -22.01 -1.03
CA LEU A 216 -16.47 -21.26 -1.17
C LEU A 216 -15.28 -22.18 -1.42
N ARG A 217 -14.42 -21.78 -2.35
CA ARG A 217 -13.08 -22.34 -2.50
C ARG A 217 -12.05 -21.35 -2.01
N LEU A 218 -11.37 -21.67 -0.91
CA LEU A 218 -10.28 -20.91 -0.34
C LEU A 218 -8.95 -21.40 -0.93
N PHE A 219 -8.11 -20.45 -1.39
CA PHE A 219 -6.78 -20.75 -1.92
C PHE A 219 -5.71 -20.67 -0.83
N GLU A 220 -4.52 -21.23 -1.14
CA GLU A 220 -3.36 -21.13 -0.25
C GLU A 220 -3.00 -19.68 0.02
N PRO A 221 -2.61 -19.33 1.26
CA PRO A 221 -2.28 -17.96 1.63
C PRO A 221 -1.00 -17.47 0.96
N GLU A 222 -1.00 -16.20 0.60
CA GLU A 222 0.16 -15.49 0.08
C GLU A 222 0.77 -14.64 1.21
N PRO A 223 2.01 -14.91 1.64
CA PRO A 223 2.62 -14.18 2.76
C PRO A 223 3.08 -12.80 2.34
N PHE A 224 2.89 -11.83 3.22
CA PHE A 224 3.39 -10.45 3.10
C PHE A 224 4.52 -10.20 4.09
N SER A 225 5.38 -9.23 3.79
CA SER A 225 6.39 -8.78 4.73
C SER A 225 6.75 -7.32 4.51
N PHE A 226 7.05 -6.63 5.61
CA PHE A 226 7.62 -5.29 5.51
C PHE A 226 9.04 -5.37 4.95
N ARG A 227 9.32 -4.57 3.89
CA ARG A 227 10.67 -4.40 3.37
C ARG A 227 10.86 -3.02 2.78
N CYS A 228 11.85 -2.29 3.26
CA CYS A 228 12.25 -1.06 2.63
C CYS A 228 13.25 -1.32 1.50
N ALA A 229 13.04 -0.64 0.38
CA ALA A 229 13.93 -0.73 -0.79
C ALA A 229 15.04 0.35 -0.78
N CYS A 230 15.24 1.09 0.33
CA CYS A 230 16.34 2.04 0.43
C CYS A 230 17.68 1.29 0.51
N SER A 231 18.71 1.87 -0.09
CA SER A 231 20.08 1.36 -0.04
C SER A 231 21.06 2.51 -0.23
N VAL A 232 22.33 2.28 0.12
CA VAL A 232 23.42 3.25 -0.09
C VAL A 232 23.48 3.67 -1.55
N GLU A 233 23.38 2.72 -2.48
CA GLU A 233 23.46 2.98 -3.93
C GLU A 233 22.35 3.91 -4.42
N ARG A 234 21.14 3.78 -3.86
CA ARG A 234 20.01 4.67 -4.19
C ARG A 234 20.21 6.08 -3.64
N ILE A 235 20.75 6.19 -2.42
CA ILE A 235 21.09 7.49 -1.84
C ILE A 235 22.23 8.14 -2.61
N ASP A 236 23.26 7.38 -2.96
CA ASP A 236 24.36 7.83 -3.80
C ASP A 236 23.88 8.39 -5.13
N THR A 237 22.97 7.68 -5.79
CA THR A 237 22.36 8.12 -7.06
C THR A 237 21.58 9.42 -6.89
N MET A 238 20.82 9.54 -5.80
CA MET A 238 20.07 10.75 -5.47
C MET A 238 21.04 11.93 -5.22
N LEU A 239 22.09 11.75 -4.41
CA LEU A 239 23.07 12.79 -4.13
C LEU A 239 23.81 13.23 -5.38
N ARG A 240 24.18 12.29 -6.27
CA ARG A 240 24.75 12.64 -7.58
C ARG A 240 23.78 13.47 -8.44
N GLY A 241 22.48 13.16 -8.36
CA GLY A 241 21.43 13.92 -9.06
C GLY A 241 21.24 15.35 -8.55
N LEU A 242 21.53 15.63 -7.28
CA LEU A 242 21.56 16.99 -6.72
C LEU A 242 22.75 17.80 -7.26
N GLY A 243 23.87 17.15 -7.53
CA GLY A 243 25.10 17.78 -8.01
C GLY A 243 26.09 18.10 -6.89
N TYR A 244 27.38 18.15 -7.28
CA TYR A 244 28.48 18.33 -6.33
C TYR A 244 28.41 19.63 -5.53
N ASP A 245 28.09 20.75 -6.20
CA ASP A 245 28.08 22.07 -5.56
C ASP A 245 27.00 22.14 -4.45
N GLU A 246 25.79 21.65 -4.71
CA GLU A 246 24.71 21.65 -3.72
C GLU A 246 25.03 20.75 -2.53
N VAL A 247 25.58 19.57 -2.77
CA VAL A 247 25.95 18.62 -1.71
C VAL A 247 27.11 19.16 -0.88
N ARG A 248 28.07 19.85 -1.50
CA ARG A 248 29.19 20.50 -0.82
C ARG A 248 28.70 21.66 0.06
N ASP A 249 27.78 22.48 -0.41
CA ASP A 249 27.22 23.59 0.37
C ASP A 249 26.52 23.06 1.64
N ILE A 250 25.75 21.97 1.54
CA ILE A 250 25.15 21.27 2.69
C ILE A 250 26.25 20.80 3.66
N LEU A 251 27.31 20.20 3.12
CA LEU A 251 28.44 19.72 3.91
C LEU A 251 29.16 20.86 4.67
N GLU A 252 29.39 22.01 4.00
CA GLU A 252 30.02 23.19 4.61
C GLU A 252 29.13 23.80 5.71
N GLU A 253 27.80 23.83 5.52
CA GLU A 253 26.88 24.38 6.51
C GLU A 253 26.66 23.45 7.72
N GLN A 254 26.56 22.14 7.49
CA GLN A 254 26.14 21.18 8.51
C GLN A 254 27.26 20.26 9.03
N GLY A 255 28.45 20.32 8.40
CA GLY A 255 29.60 19.46 8.73
C GLY A 255 29.46 18.01 8.25
N LYS A 256 28.31 17.60 7.82
CA LYS A 256 27.97 16.27 7.22
C LYS A 256 26.72 16.35 6.40
N VAL A 257 26.59 15.47 5.42
CA VAL A 257 25.32 15.25 4.67
C VAL A 257 24.59 14.07 5.27
N SER A 258 23.37 14.28 5.75
CA SER A 258 22.54 13.22 6.36
C SER A 258 21.24 13.09 5.60
N VAL A 259 20.95 11.88 5.10
CA VAL A 259 19.71 11.53 4.40
C VAL A 259 18.98 10.49 5.24
N THR A 260 17.74 10.80 5.60
CA THR A 260 16.89 9.88 6.35
C THR A 260 15.83 9.30 5.41
N CYS A 261 15.75 7.98 5.31
CA CYS A 261 14.69 7.33 4.54
C CYS A 261 13.33 7.57 5.21
N GLU A 262 12.37 8.13 4.50
CA GLU A 262 11.05 8.43 5.05
C GLU A 262 10.25 7.17 5.44
N PHE A 263 10.45 6.05 4.74
CA PHE A 263 9.75 4.81 5.04
C PHE A 263 10.29 4.05 6.26
N CYS A 264 11.61 3.90 6.37
CA CYS A 264 12.19 3.04 7.42
C CYS A 264 13.00 3.79 8.45
N ARG A 265 13.15 5.11 8.31
CA ARG A 265 13.93 6.00 9.18
C ARG A 265 15.42 5.66 9.27
N GLN A 266 15.92 4.79 8.38
CA GLN A 266 17.36 4.56 8.26
C GLN A 266 18.06 5.85 7.88
N VAL A 267 19.07 6.22 8.65
CA VAL A 267 19.91 7.39 8.40
C VAL A 267 21.15 6.96 7.63
N TYR A 268 21.44 7.67 6.56
CA TYR A 268 22.65 7.57 5.76
C TYR A 268 23.43 8.86 5.96
N ALA A 269 24.64 8.77 6.50
CA ALA A 269 25.48 9.92 6.80
C ALA A 269 26.76 9.84 5.97
N TYR A 270 27.12 10.97 5.37
CA TYR A 270 28.30 11.12 4.52
C TYR A 270 29.18 12.25 5.10
N ASP A 271 30.44 11.97 5.29
CA ASP A 271 31.44 12.99 5.60
C ASP A 271 32.08 13.57 4.33
N ALA A 272 33.03 14.49 4.52
CA ALA A 272 33.73 15.13 3.38
C ALA A 272 34.45 14.12 2.49
N VAL A 273 35.02 13.06 3.07
CA VAL A 273 35.77 12.04 2.31
C VAL A 273 34.79 11.17 1.49
N ASP A 274 33.63 10.86 2.06
CA ASP A 274 32.59 10.10 1.36
C ASP A 274 32.03 10.87 0.18
N ILE A 275 31.79 12.19 0.32
CA ILE A 275 31.28 13.05 -0.75
C ILE A 275 32.33 13.18 -1.87
N GLU A 276 33.61 13.43 -1.54
CA GLU A 276 34.66 13.47 -2.56
C GLU A 276 34.78 12.15 -3.32
N ARG A 277 34.69 11.01 -2.63
CA ARG A 277 34.71 9.69 -3.27
C ARG A 277 33.47 9.45 -4.15
N LEU A 278 32.30 9.90 -3.70
CA LEU A 278 31.05 9.74 -4.44
C LEU A 278 31.10 10.43 -5.81
N PHE A 279 31.65 11.64 -5.86
CA PHE A 279 31.71 12.42 -7.09
C PHE A 279 32.95 12.12 -7.93
N ALA A 280 34.09 11.75 -7.33
CA ALA A 280 35.28 11.32 -8.07
C ALA A 280 35.04 10.04 -8.91
N ALA A 281 34.15 9.15 -8.43
CA ALA A 281 33.78 7.93 -9.17
C ALA A 281 32.91 8.23 -10.42
N SER A 282 32.27 9.39 -10.49
CA SER A 282 31.44 9.79 -11.64
C SER A 282 32.24 10.41 -12.79
N ASP A 283 33.50 10.83 -12.55
CA ASP A 283 34.39 11.39 -13.58
C ASP A 283 35.16 10.33 -14.39
N GLN A 284 34.96 9.04 -14.11
CA GLN A 284 35.57 8.01 -14.96
C GLN A 284 34.70 7.80 -16.22
N PRO A 285 35.22 8.10 -17.42
CA PRO A 285 34.48 7.81 -18.65
C PRO A 285 34.30 6.30 -18.76
N GLU A 286 33.04 5.89 -19.06
CA GLU A 286 32.72 4.50 -19.40
C GLU A 286 33.65 4.06 -20.53
N VAL A 287 34.58 3.16 -20.23
CA VAL A 287 35.41 2.50 -21.24
C VAL A 287 34.49 1.57 -22.01
N PRO A 288 34.24 1.83 -23.31
CA PRO A 288 33.37 0.94 -24.07
C PRO A 288 34.01 -0.45 -24.14
N PRO A 289 33.22 -1.54 -24.04
CA PRO A 289 33.75 -2.89 -24.10
C PRO A 289 34.45 -3.09 -25.42
N THR A 290 35.76 -3.34 -25.38
CA THR A 290 36.56 -3.74 -26.54
C THR A 290 35.99 -5.03 -27.10
N ARG A 291 35.37 -4.95 -28.28
CA ARG A 291 35.00 -6.12 -29.08
C ARG A 291 36.31 -6.80 -29.55
N HIS A 292 36.52 -8.02 -29.09
CA HIS A 292 37.38 -9.00 -29.69
C HIS A 292 36.59 -10.03 -30.51
#